data_83cfddfff412cb918d37c437262f8982
#
_entry.id   83cfddfff412cb918d37c437262f8982
#
_cell.length_a   1.000
_cell.length_b   1.000
_cell.length_c   1.000
_cell.angle_alpha   90.00
_cell.angle_beta   90.00
_cell.angle_gamma   90.00
#
_symmetry.space_group_name_H-M   'P 1'
#
loop_
_entity.id
_entity.type
_entity.pdbx_description
1 polymer ?
#
loop_
_entity_poly.entity_id
_entity_poly.type
_entity_poly.pdbx_seq_one_letter_code
_entity_poly.pdbx_strand_id
1 'polypeptide(L)'
;IGGQPLDRMAPQMLGARISYVGADSYVFDGTVGYNSVFGLQLKAPPPGTGTSYDYKEALDSGNSLHDIEQDWTELGVAGLTSKEELHAWWYRVIKAVELDGVLFQRLVGMRLPRDAHPELESWVLTARARFQERLKSSPELAALVNPFDIDAFNPSLSIASNILFGEPVDECLAVSGFGSHAYVREVLDAANLSRDLELIGLRLTRQMRDLFGDPNADPRLIERFAFVDRRTLPGLYAIAAKVKEEDISALTNDERGRLVSLAAQLVVDRHRFGHIDEALQAKILKARQIFRDGAGQDIRRLVALCDPETYNPSMTLRANIVMGRVSLQKADAEKIVNRAIREELAGLGLLARMMSLAMLLEVGIGGQTLPVPTRQSLNMARSILKRPDVLIVNEALNAHDREARGRIRRQVLELLPEATLVWIESDQPEGTEFDELIVFKGARIDRRINPRELVPPASGIPAPAAAEDGETMVTLADEAQALGRLALFSEMRPANLKLLAFGSKRVVFAEREYLAQQGEPGETAYVILSGEIEVLRVEGSGEPLRLAVLGSGQLFGETALLATVPRVASGRALRKVEALEINKAVFLSVVEHDPKVAMAVARVASERLASVYKSMVKAA
;
A
#
# COMPACT_ATOMS: atom_id res chain seq x y z
N ILE A 1 36.38 -0.33 24.14
CA ILE A 1 35.07 -0.42 24.80
C ILE A 1 35.32 -0.88 26.22
N GLY A 2 34.80 -0.16 27.23
CA GLY A 2 35.06 -0.49 28.64
C GLY A 2 36.53 -0.56 29.02
N GLY A 3 37.39 0.22 28.37
CA GLY A 3 38.86 0.23 28.57
C GLY A 3 39.60 -0.91 27.87
N GLN A 4 38.92 -1.78 27.13
CA GLN A 4 39.58 -2.86 26.38
C GLN A 4 39.74 -2.50 24.89
N PRO A 5 40.87 -2.81 24.26
CA PRO A 5 41.11 -2.65 22.83
C PRO A 5 40.19 -3.60 22.03
N LEU A 6 39.64 -3.12 20.90
CA LEU A 6 38.75 -3.89 20.04
C LEU A 6 39.38 -5.15 19.44
N ASP A 7 40.65 -5.09 19.13
CA ASP A 7 41.46 -6.19 18.58
C ASP A 7 41.66 -7.38 19.53
N ARG A 8 41.35 -7.19 20.83
CA ARG A 8 41.42 -8.23 21.87
C ARG A 8 40.07 -8.82 22.23
N MET A 9 38.98 -8.31 21.66
CA MET A 9 37.62 -8.81 21.93
C MET A 9 37.25 -9.96 20.98
N ALA A 10 36.57 -10.97 21.47
CA ALA A 10 36.07 -12.07 20.65
C ALA A 10 35.09 -11.55 19.59
N PRO A 11 35.15 -12.00 18.32
CA PRO A 11 34.25 -11.54 17.25
C PRO A 11 32.78 -11.68 17.60
N GLN A 12 32.38 -12.76 18.30
CA GLN A 12 30.99 -12.97 18.74
C GLN A 12 30.54 -11.88 19.73
N MET A 13 31.44 -11.45 20.65
CA MET A 13 31.15 -10.38 21.59
C MET A 13 31.00 -9.03 20.86
N LEU A 14 31.87 -8.76 19.90
CA LEU A 14 31.77 -7.56 19.06
C LEU A 14 30.46 -7.55 18.28
N GLY A 15 30.11 -8.67 17.64
CA GLY A 15 28.86 -8.83 16.89
C GLY A 15 27.60 -8.66 17.75
N ALA A 16 27.64 -9.10 19.02
CA ALA A 16 26.51 -8.94 19.94
C ALA A 16 26.37 -7.50 20.48
N ARG A 17 27.50 -6.82 20.74
CA ARG A 17 27.52 -5.55 21.49
C ARG A 17 27.66 -4.30 20.64
N ILE A 18 28.18 -4.43 19.40
CA ILE A 18 28.34 -3.30 18.47
C ILE A 18 27.39 -3.49 17.30
N SER A 19 26.71 -2.41 16.92
CA SER A 19 25.91 -2.34 15.68
C SER A 19 26.43 -1.24 14.78
N TYR A 20 26.48 -1.53 13.49
CA TYR A 20 26.74 -0.56 12.45
C TYR A 20 25.58 -0.54 11.44
N VAL A 21 25.11 0.64 11.11
CA VAL A 21 24.07 0.87 10.09
C VAL A 21 24.60 1.88 9.10
N GLY A 22 24.79 1.46 7.85
CA GLY A 22 25.26 2.32 6.76
C GLY A 22 24.14 2.81 5.86
N ALA A 23 24.50 3.67 4.90
CA ALA A 23 23.59 4.20 3.88
C ALA A 23 22.95 3.11 3.01
N ASP A 24 23.73 2.06 2.70
CA ASP A 24 23.27 0.92 1.93
C ASP A 24 22.48 -0.04 2.81
N SER A 25 21.16 -0.03 2.65
CA SER A 25 20.29 -0.91 3.41
C SER A 25 20.09 -2.25 2.70
N TYR A 26 20.76 -3.30 3.20
CA TYR A 26 20.53 -4.65 2.72
C TYR A 26 19.36 -5.30 3.44
N VAL A 27 18.38 -5.78 2.67
CA VAL A 27 17.22 -6.52 3.17
C VAL A 27 17.29 -7.94 2.59
N PHE A 28 17.26 -8.94 3.47
CA PHE A 28 17.24 -10.34 3.09
C PHE A 28 15.87 -10.73 2.52
N ASP A 29 15.86 -11.69 1.63
CA ASP A 29 14.61 -12.34 1.21
C ASP A 29 13.91 -13.00 2.41
N GLY A 30 12.57 -12.99 2.40
CA GLY A 30 11.74 -13.51 3.48
C GLY A 30 10.88 -12.43 4.16
N THR A 31 10.66 -12.57 5.47
CA THR A 31 9.70 -11.74 6.20
C THR A 31 10.32 -10.53 6.90
N VAL A 32 9.47 -9.57 7.29
CA VAL A 32 9.85 -8.45 8.17
C VAL A 32 10.41 -8.99 9.50
N GLY A 33 9.79 -10.05 10.05
CA GLY A 33 10.25 -10.70 11.27
C GLY A 33 11.66 -11.24 11.13
N TYR A 34 11.92 -12.04 10.11
CA TYR A 34 13.25 -12.59 9.83
C TYR A 34 14.29 -11.47 9.73
N ASN A 35 14.00 -10.44 8.93
CA ASN A 35 14.88 -9.29 8.79
C ASN A 35 15.13 -8.54 10.10
N SER A 36 14.10 -8.40 10.94
CA SER A 36 14.22 -7.70 12.23
C SER A 36 15.08 -8.46 13.22
N VAL A 37 14.83 -9.78 13.39
CA VAL A 37 15.50 -10.61 14.40
C VAL A 37 16.85 -11.16 13.93
N PHE A 38 17.24 -10.93 12.69
CA PHE A 38 18.49 -11.47 12.13
C PHE A 38 19.71 -11.17 13.01
N GLY A 39 19.79 -10.00 13.64
CA GLY A 39 20.85 -9.64 14.57
C GLY A 39 20.88 -10.45 15.88
N LEU A 40 19.83 -11.22 16.19
CA LEU A 40 19.72 -12.11 17.34
C LEU A 40 19.95 -13.59 16.99
N GLN A 41 20.14 -13.91 15.70
CA GLN A 41 20.39 -15.28 15.25
C GLN A 41 21.83 -15.70 15.50
N LEU A 42 22.18 -15.94 16.76
CA LEU A 42 23.54 -16.18 17.22
C LEU A 42 23.78 -17.58 17.80
N LYS A 43 22.70 -18.34 18.08
CA LYS A 43 22.80 -19.63 18.73
C LYS A 43 22.19 -20.71 17.84
N ALA A 44 23.06 -21.60 17.33
CA ALA A 44 22.61 -22.77 16.60
C ALA A 44 21.71 -23.66 17.48
N PRO A 45 20.55 -24.08 16.96
CA PRO A 45 19.74 -25.09 17.68
C PRO A 45 20.54 -26.41 17.83
N PRO A 46 20.20 -27.23 18.82
CA PRO A 46 20.85 -28.53 18.98
C PRO A 46 20.68 -29.37 17.71
N PRO A 47 21.73 -30.10 17.27
CA PRO A 47 21.62 -31.00 16.12
C PRO A 47 20.53 -32.06 16.36
N GLY A 48 19.79 -32.41 15.30
CA GLY A 48 18.75 -33.44 15.36
C GLY A 48 17.39 -33.01 15.91
N THR A 49 17.16 -31.71 16.11
CA THR A 49 15.87 -31.18 16.62
C THR A 49 14.88 -30.77 15.54
N GLY A 50 15.32 -30.66 14.26
CA GLY A 50 14.46 -30.35 13.12
C GLY A 50 13.72 -31.56 12.55
N THR A 51 12.52 -31.36 12.04
CA THR A 51 11.68 -32.40 11.44
C THR A 51 11.86 -32.57 9.94
N SER A 52 12.36 -31.55 9.25
CA SER A 52 12.52 -31.49 7.79
C SER A 52 13.94 -31.71 7.28
N TYR A 53 14.93 -31.64 8.17
CA TYR A 53 16.35 -31.75 7.81
C TYR A 53 16.84 -33.20 7.87
N ASP A 54 17.39 -33.71 6.74
CA ASP A 54 17.99 -35.05 6.72
C ASP A 54 19.41 -35.03 7.31
N TYR A 55 19.49 -35.29 8.62
CA TYR A 55 20.75 -35.31 9.37
C TYR A 55 21.72 -36.40 8.89
N LYS A 56 21.18 -37.53 8.38
CA LYS A 56 22.00 -38.62 7.89
C LYS A 56 22.66 -38.24 6.58
N GLU A 57 21.90 -37.67 5.66
CA GLU A 57 22.42 -37.15 4.39
C GLU A 57 23.44 -36.03 4.64
N ALA A 58 23.16 -35.13 5.58
CA ALA A 58 24.09 -34.04 5.94
C ALA A 58 25.41 -34.60 6.48
N LEU A 59 25.36 -35.62 7.37
CA LEU A 59 26.54 -36.24 7.91
C LEU A 59 27.34 -36.99 6.83
N ASP A 60 26.66 -37.74 5.97
CA ASP A 60 27.27 -38.54 4.91
C ASP A 60 27.92 -37.64 3.83
N SER A 61 27.33 -36.46 3.55
CA SER A 61 27.84 -35.47 2.58
C SER A 61 28.80 -34.44 3.17
N GLY A 62 29.05 -34.46 4.48
CA GLY A 62 29.91 -33.48 5.18
C GLY A 62 29.31 -32.08 5.30
N ASN A 63 28.01 -31.95 5.18
CA ASN A 63 27.27 -30.67 5.37
C ASN A 63 27.12 -30.36 6.87
N SER A 64 26.67 -29.13 7.15
CA SER A 64 26.36 -28.70 8.52
C SER A 64 25.28 -29.60 9.13
N LEU A 65 25.43 -29.97 10.42
CA LEU A 65 24.40 -30.67 11.18
C LEU A 65 23.38 -29.74 11.83
N HIS A 66 23.49 -28.45 11.57
CA HIS A 66 22.54 -27.44 12.03
C HIS A 66 21.60 -27.06 10.90
N ASP A 67 20.31 -27.25 11.14
CA ASP A 67 19.26 -26.85 10.20
C ASP A 67 19.16 -25.32 10.16
N ILE A 68 19.37 -24.74 8.99
CA ILE A 68 19.34 -23.29 8.75
C ILE A 68 17.93 -22.72 8.88
N GLU A 69 16.89 -23.55 8.69
CA GLU A 69 15.49 -23.14 8.75
C GLU A 69 14.93 -23.09 10.18
N GLN A 70 15.70 -23.61 11.16
CA GLN A 70 15.30 -23.53 12.56
C GLN A 70 15.46 -22.14 13.15
N ASP A 71 14.85 -21.94 14.32
CA ASP A 71 14.92 -20.69 15.09
C ASP A 71 16.29 -20.59 15.81
N TRP A 72 17.19 -19.77 15.27
CA TRP A 72 18.52 -19.48 15.82
C TRP A 72 18.52 -18.29 16.79
N THR A 73 17.34 -17.78 17.16
CA THR A 73 17.20 -16.55 17.94
C THR A 73 17.66 -16.76 19.38
N GLU A 74 18.67 -16.02 19.80
CA GLU A 74 19.15 -15.96 21.18
C GLU A 74 18.62 -14.70 21.87
N LEU A 75 17.52 -14.83 22.59
CA LEU A 75 16.83 -13.72 23.25
C LEU A 75 17.69 -13.05 24.33
N GLY A 76 18.53 -13.84 25.01
CA GLY A 76 19.41 -13.38 26.09
C GLY A 76 20.40 -12.29 25.65
N VAL A 77 20.77 -12.22 24.39
CA VAL A 77 21.64 -11.17 23.83
C VAL A 77 21.01 -9.78 23.99
N ALA A 78 19.70 -9.67 23.80
CA ALA A 78 18.92 -8.46 24.01
C ALA A 78 18.39 -8.32 25.44
N GLY A 79 18.78 -9.21 26.38
CA GLY A 79 18.23 -9.24 27.73
C GLY A 79 16.74 -9.59 27.78
N LEU A 80 16.27 -10.40 26.84
CA LEU A 80 14.88 -10.85 26.73
C LEU A 80 14.78 -12.31 27.16
N THR A 81 13.64 -12.70 27.74
CA THR A 81 13.40 -14.04 28.31
C THR A 81 12.30 -14.80 27.58
N SER A 82 11.43 -14.12 26.83
CA SER A 82 10.31 -14.76 26.12
C SER A 82 10.03 -14.12 24.74
N LYS A 83 9.26 -14.83 23.92
CA LYS A 83 8.80 -14.30 22.61
C LYS A 83 7.83 -13.12 22.78
N GLU A 84 7.06 -13.09 23.82
CA GLU A 84 6.15 -11.98 24.15
C GLU A 84 6.95 -10.71 24.46
N GLU A 85 8.03 -10.82 25.24
CA GLU A 85 8.95 -9.71 25.48
C GLU A 85 9.64 -9.25 24.19
N LEU A 86 10.03 -10.20 23.31
CA LEU A 86 10.57 -9.86 22.00
C LEU A 86 9.56 -9.06 21.16
N HIS A 87 8.29 -9.51 21.08
CA HIS A 87 7.25 -8.81 20.33
C HIS A 87 6.98 -7.42 20.90
N ALA A 88 6.94 -7.28 22.22
CA ALA A 88 6.75 -5.98 22.87
C ALA A 88 7.95 -5.03 22.61
N TRP A 89 9.17 -5.54 22.68
CA TRP A 89 10.38 -4.78 22.36
C TRP A 89 10.44 -4.43 20.88
N TRP A 90 10.17 -5.37 20.00
CA TRP A 90 10.11 -5.15 18.56
C TRP A 90 9.12 -4.05 18.20
N TYR A 91 7.92 -4.05 18.82
CA TYR A 91 6.93 -3.02 18.58
C TYR A 91 7.43 -1.62 19.00
N ARG A 92 8.13 -1.51 20.12
CA ARG A 92 8.77 -0.26 20.53
C ARG A 92 9.83 0.20 19.53
N VAL A 93 10.64 -0.72 19.04
CA VAL A 93 11.70 -0.43 18.07
C VAL A 93 11.11 0.05 16.73
N ILE A 94 10.14 -0.66 16.15
CA ILE A 94 9.54 -0.25 14.86
C ILE A 94 8.82 1.09 14.97
N LYS A 95 8.25 1.41 16.12
CA LYS A 95 7.67 2.72 16.39
C LYS A 95 8.73 3.82 16.42
N ALA A 96 9.87 3.57 17.05
CA ALA A 96 10.95 4.54 17.15
C ALA A 96 11.61 4.86 15.79
N VAL A 97 11.60 3.92 14.86
CA VAL A 97 12.13 4.13 13.50
C VAL A 97 11.03 4.46 12.48
N GLU A 98 9.84 4.86 12.93
CA GLU A 98 8.68 5.26 12.11
C GLU A 98 8.26 4.18 11.07
N LEU A 99 8.48 2.91 11.38
CA LEU A 99 8.13 1.78 10.52
C LEU A 99 6.70 1.24 10.79
N ASP A 100 6.17 1.48 11.97
CA ASP A 100 4.91 0.94 12.47
C ASP A 100 3.69 1.36 11.62
N GLY A 101 3.69 2.59 11.10
CA GLY A 101 2.63 3.09 10.22
C GLY A 101 2.54 2.32 8.91
N VAL A 102 3.66 2.15 8.22
CA VAL A 102 3.74 1.41 6.94
C VAL A 102 3.40 -0.06 7.15
N LEU A 103 3.94 -0.68 8.21
CA LEU A 103 3.65 -2.07 8.52
C LEU A 103 2.19 -2.29 8.88
N PHE A 104 1.56 -1.37 9.62
CA PHE A 104 0.14 -1.44 9.94
C PHE A 104 -0.74 -1.38 8.68
N GLN A 105 -0.46 -0.47 7.75
CA GLN A 105 -1.17 -0.38 6.47
C GLN A 105 -1.12 -1.70 5.69
N ARG A 106 0.04 -2.33 5.64
CA ARG A 106 0.22 -3.62 4.98
C ARG A 106 -0.48 -4.75 5.73
N LEU A 107 -0.35 -4.78 7.06
CA LEU A 107 -0.97 -5.79 7.91
C LEU A 107 -2.49 -5.85 7.75
N VAL A 108 -3.17 -4.70 7.81
CA VAL A 108 -4.64 -4.67 7.65
C VAL A 108 -5.09 -5.07 6.24
N GLY A 109 -4.20 -4.99 5.25
CA GLY A 109 -4.41 -5.49 3.90
C GLY A 109 -4.13 -6.98 3.70
N MET A 110 -3.53 -7.66 4.68
CA MET A 110 -3.23 -9.10 4.59
C MET A 110 -4.46 -9.97 4.79
N ARG A 111 -4.42 -11.16 4.18
CA ARG A 111 -5.24 -12.33 4.54
C ARG A 111 -4.39 -13.17 5.47
N LEU A 112 -4.88 -13.44 6.67
CA LEU A 112 -4.18 -14.21 7.67
C LEU A 112 -4.88 -15.56 7.86
N PRO A 113 -4.17 -16.69 7.84
CA PRO A 113 -4.76 -17.97 8.16
C PRO A 113 -5.16 -18.00 9.64
N ARG A 114 -6.13 -18.87 10.01
CA ARG A 114 -6.64 -18.95 11.40
C ARG A 114 -5.56 -19.32 12.41
N ASP A 115 -4.59 -20.11 11.99
CA ASP A 115 -3.47 -20.60 12.79
C ASP A 115 -2.28 -19.62 12.85
N ALA A 116 -2.37 -18.46 12.20
CA ALA A 116 -1.36 -17.41 12.32
C ALA A 116 -1.13 -16.99 13.78
N HIS A 117 -2.18 -17.05 14.61
CA HIS A 117 -2.10 -16.88 16.06
C HIS A 117 -3.32 -17.53 16.74
N PRO A 118 -3.15 -18.23 17.89
CA PRO A 118 -4.26 -18.90 18.57
C PRO A 118 -5.42 -17.98 18.97
N GLU A 119 -5.14 -16.71 19.27
CA GLU A 119 -6.15 -15.72 19.71
C GLU A 119 -6.63 -14.79 18.58
N LEU A 120 -6.18 -14.99 17.32
CA LEU A 120 -6.46 -14.07 16.19
C LEU A 120 -7.96 -13.83 16.01
N GLU A 121 -8.76 -14.89 16.00
CA GLU A 121 -10.21 -14.79 15.84
C GLU A 121 -10.85 -13.95 16.94
N SER A 122 -10.48 -14.19 18.19
CA SER A 122 -10.97 -13.42 19.36
C SER A 122 -10.61 -11.94 19.25
N TRP A 123 -9.37 -11.62 18.85
CA TRP A 123 -8.94 -10.22 18.69
C TRP A 123 -9.72 -9.51 17.59
N VAL A 124 -9.94 -10.21 16.46
CA VAL A 124 -10.65 -9.65 15.33
C VAL A 124 -12.13 -9.43 15.66
N LEU A 125 -12.80 -10.40 16.30
CA LEU A 125 -14.20 -10.26 16.69
C LEU A 125 -14.41 -9.14 17.71
N THR A 126 -13.50 -9.00 18.68
CA THR A 126 -13.53 -7.91 19.65
C THR A 126 -13.34 -6.55 18.97
N ALA A 127 -12.36 -6.44 18.06
CA ALA A 127 -12.11 -5.22 17.29
C ALA A 127 -13.30 -4.88 16.37
N ARG A 128 -13.91 -5.89 15.74
CA ARG A 128 -15.10 -5.76 14.89
C ARG A 128 -16.27 -5.16 15.67
N ALA A 129 -16.60 -5.74 16.81
CA ALA A 129 -17.71 -5.26 17.65
C ALA A 129 -17.52 -3.77 18.01
N ARG A 130 -16.32 -3.41 18.43
CA ARG A 130 -15.98 -2.03 18.78
C ARG A 130 -16.01 -1.08 17.59
N PHE A 131 -15.50 -1.53 16.43
CA PHE A 131 -15.52 -0.72 15.21
C PHE A 131 -16.94 -0.50 14.68
N GLN A 132 -17.83 -1.50 14.77
CA GLN A 132 -19.24 -1.35 14.42
C GLN A 132 -19.98 -0.33 15.31
N GLU A 133 -19.65 -0.26 16.58
CA GLU A 133 -20.18 0.80 17.48
C GLU A 133 -19.69 2.19 17.03
N ARG A 134 -18.43 2.28 16.64
CA ARG A 134 -17.86 3.53 16.11
C ARG A 134 -18.51 3.99 14.81
N LEU A 135 -18.79 3.07 13.89
CA LEU A 135 -19.51 3.38 12.65
C LEU A 135 -20.93 3.94 12.93
N LYS A 136 -21.64 3.38 13.92
CA LYS A 136 -22.97 3.90 14.32
C LYS A 136 -22.89 5.31 14.90
N SER A 137 -21.80 5.66 15.56
CA SER A 137 -21.61 6.97 16.21
C SER A 137 -20.95 8.03 15.32
N SER A 138 -20.39 7.65 14.15
CA SER A 138 -19.70 8.56 13.22
C SER A 138 -20.25 8.40 11.80
N PRO A 139 -21.22 9.22 11.38
CA PRO A 139 -21.77 9.20 10.03
C PRO A 139 -20.68 9.44 8.93
N GLU A 140 -19.70 10.29 9.22
CA GLU A 140 -18.59 10.58 8.32
C GLU A 140 -17.74 9.33 8.04
N LEU A 141 -17.42 8.56 9.09
CA LEU A 141 -16.69 7.31 8.95
C LEU A 141 -17.55 6.24 8.26
N ALA A 142 -18.85 6.18 8.59
CA ALA A 142 -19.78 5.25 7.97
C ALA A 142 -19.90 5.47 6.45
N ALA A 143 -19.87 6.72 5.99
CA ALA A 143 -19.90 7.07 4.56
C ALA A 143 -18.63 6.64 3.79
N LEU A 144 -17.57 6.21 4.48
CA LEU A 144 -16.34 5.68 3.87
C LEU A 144 -16.35 4.16 3.75
N VAL A 145 -17.40 3.49 4.21
CA VAL A 145 -17.47 2.02 4.28
C VAL A 145 -18.74 1.53 3.59
N ASN A 146 -18.59 0.60 2.66
CA ASN A 146 -19.67 -0.17 2.09
C ASN A 146 -19.82 -1.47 2.91
N PRO A 147 -20.83 -1.58 3.82
CA PRO A 147 -20.96 -2.72 4.72
C PRO A 147 -21.32 -4.00 3.96
N PHE A 148 -21.03 -5.15 4.54
CA PHE A 148 -21.55 -6.43 4.06
C PHE A 148 -22.97 -6.60 4.57
N ASP A 149 -23.92 -6.13 3.77
CA ASP A 149 -25.35 -6.30 3.99
C ASP A 149 -25.87 -7.37 3.03
N ILE A 150 -26.54 -8.38 3.59
CA ILE A 150 -27.05 -9.50 2.81
C ILE A 150 -28.18 -9.10 1.86
N ASP A 151 -28.90 -8.05 2.19
CA ASP A 151 -30.06 -7.56 1.44
C ASP A 151 -29.70 -6.40 0.51
N ALA A 152 -28.46 -5.89 0.57
CA ALA A 152 -28.00 -4.77 -0.26
C ALA A 152 -26.89 -5.18 -1.24
N PHE A 153 -26.90 -4.54 -2.42
CA PHE A 153 -25.79 -4.65 -3.38
C PHE A 153 -24.60 -3.84 -2.88
N ASN A 154 -23.40 -4.45 -2.88
CA ASN A 154 -22.19 -3.78 -2.48
C ASN A 154 -21.34 -3.40 -3.72
N PRO A 155 -21.21 -2.10 -4.07
CA PRO A 155 -20.51 -1.66 -5.27
C PRO A 155 -18.99 -1.87 -5.22
N SER A 156 -18.42 -2.05 -4.04
CA SER A 156 -17.00 -2.34 -3.83
C SER A 156 -16.66 -3.84 -3.85
N LEU A 157 -17.65 -4.71 -4.07
CA LEU A 157 -17.47 -6.13 -4.33
C LEU A 157 -17.61 -6.44 -5.82
N SER A 158 -16.97 -7.53 -6.27
CA SER A 158 -17.22 -8.06 -7.60
C SER A 158 -18.66 -8.59 -7.72
N ILE A 159 -19.18 -8.72 -8.94
CA ILE A 159 -20.49 -9.35 -9.16
C ILE A 159 -20.50 -10.76 -8.58
N ALA A 160 -19.42 -11.55 -8.79
CA ALA A 160 -19.30 -12.88 -8.20
C ALA A 160 -19.41 -12.83 -6.66
N SER A 161 -18.62 -11.96 -6.00
CA SER A 161 -18.66 -11.84 -4.53
C SER A 161 -20.01 -11.31 -4.04
N ASN A 162 -20.73 -10.50 -4.82
CA ASN A 162 -22.10 -10.11 -4.52
C ASN A 162 -23.07 -11.29 -4.58
N ILE A 163 -22.94 -12.18 -5.56
CA ILE A 163 -23.78 -13.37 -5.70
C ILE A 163 -23.46 -14.40 -4.60
N LEU A 164 -22.18 -14.71 -4.41
CA LEU A 164 -21.73 -15.69 -3.42
C LEU A 164 -21.93 -15.20 -1.97
N PHE A 165 -21.98 -13.90 -1.76
CA PHE A 165 -21.91 -13.24 -0.46
C PHE A 165 -20.77 -13.80 0.40
N GLY A 166 -19.60 -13.92 -0.22
CA GLY A 166 -18.40 -14.49 0.35
C GLY A 166 -17.25 -14.49 -0.65
N GLU A 167 -16.14 -15.06 -0.22
CA GLU A 167 -14.96 -15.23 -1.08
C GLU A 167 -14.83 -16.71 -1.46
N PRO A 168 -14.56 -17.05 -2.74
CA PRO A 168 -14.31 -18.42 -3.15
C PRO A 168 -13.05 -18.96 -2.47
N VAL A 169 -13.15 -20.19 -1.96
CA VAL A 169 -12.04 -20.93 -1.33
C VAL A 169 -11.35 -21.84 -2.36
N ASP A 170 -12.10 -22.31 -3.35
CA ASP A 170 -11.64 -23.24 -4.38
C ASP A 170 -11.59 -22.55 -5.75
N GLU A 171 -10.64 -22.95 -6.59
CA GLU A 171 -10.47 -22.43 -7.95
C GLU A 171 -11.68 -22.66 -8.86
N CYS A 172 -12.51 -23.66 -8.60
CA CYS A 172 -13.71 -23.95 -9.40
C CYS A 172 -14.78 -22.86 -9.31
N LEU A 173 -14.84 -22.13 -8.20
CA LEU A 173 -15.67 -20.92 -8.01
C LEU A 173 -14.85 -19.62 -8.09
N ALA A 174 -13.53 -19.72 -8.24
CA ALA A 174 -12.71 -18.58 -8.50
C ALA A 174 -13.04 -17.97 -9.87
N VAL A 175 -12.47 -16.84 -10.12
CA VAL A 175 -12.73 -15.97 -11.25
C VAL A 175 -12.83 -16.68 -12.61
N SER A 176 -11.95 -17.62 -12.90
CA SER A 176 -11.93 -18.34 -14.19
C SER A 176 -13.02 -19.41 -14.31
N GLY A 177 -13.40 -20.04 -13.20
CA GLY A 177 -14.35 -21.14 -13.14
C GLY A 177 -15.81 -20.72 -12.94
N PHE A 178 -16.06 -19.51 -12.44
CA PHE A 178 -17.36 -19.06 -11.99
C PHE A 178 -18.48 -19.29 -13.02
N GLY A 179 -18.34 -18.78 -14.24
CA GLY A 179 -19.34 -18.92 -15.30
C GLY A 179 -19.45 -20.32 -15.91
N SER A 180 -18.49 -21.20 -15.65
CA SER A 180 -18.47 -22.58 -16.15
C SER A 180 -19.05 -23.57 -15.13
N HIS A 181 -19.17 -23.19 -13.84
CA HIS A 181 -19.67 -24.04 -12.80
C HIS A 181 -21.16 -24.34 -12.97
N ALA A 182 -21.56 -25.62 -12.97
CA ALA A 182 -22.93 -26.04 -13.29
C ALA A 182 -23.98 -25.37 -12.37
N TYR A 183 -23.77 -25.44 -11.05
CA TYR A 183 -24.67 -24.83 -10.08
C TYR A 183 -24.78 -23.30 -10.23
N VAL A 184 -23.67 -22.62 -10.51
CA VAL A 184 -23.71 -21.16 -10.75
C VAL A 184 -24.56 -20.85 -11.97
N ARG A 185 -24.44 -21.60 -13.05
CA ARG A 185 -25.28 -21.41 -14.26
C ARG A 185 -26.77 -21.57 -13.95
N GLU A 186 -27.13 -22.61 -13.21
CA GLU A 186 -28.53 -22.82 -12.77
C GLU A 186 -29.07 -21.61 -11.97
N VAL A 187 -28.25 -21.08 -11.05
CA VAL A 187 -28.59 -19.89 -10.25
C VAL A 187 -28.74 -18.65 -11.13
N LEU A 188 -27.83 -18.42 -12.07
CA LEU A 188 -27.89 -17.27 -12.97
C LEU A 188 -29.10 -17.35 -13.91
N ASP A 189 -29.41 -18.51 -14.43
CA ASP A 189 -30.58 -18.73 -15.28
C ASP A 189 -31.90 -18.52 -14.50
N ALA A 190 -32.02 -19.06 -13.29
CA ALA A 190 -33.17 -18.87 -12.42
C ALA A 190 -33.36 -17.39 -11.99
N ALA A 191 -32.27 -16.62 -11.90
CA ALA A 191 -32.34 -15.19 -11.64
C ALA A 191 -32.60 -14.33 -12.90
N ASN A 192 -32.64 -14.92 -14.11
CA ASN A 192 -32.60 -14.23 -15.42
C ASN A 192 -31.42 -13.28 -15.57
N LEU A 193 -30.21 -13.69 -15.12
CA LEU A 193 -29.01 -12.90 -15.09
C LEU A 193 -27.96 -13.34 -16.12
N SER A 194 -28.04 -14.59 -16.63
CA SER A 194 -27.03 -15.19 -17.55
C SER A 194 -26.78 -14.31 -18.77
N ARG A 195 -27.84 -13.91 -19.47
CA ARG A 195 -27.72 -13.08 -20.69
C ARG A 195 -27.14 -11.71 -20.42
N ASP A 196 -27.50 -11.08 -19.30
CA ASP A 196 -26.96 -9.76 -18.93
C ASP A 196 -25.46 -9.84 -18.71
N LEU A 197 -24.97 -10.87 -17.98
CA LEU A 197 -23.53 -11.06 -17.73
C LEU A 197 -22.78 -11.45 -19.01
N GLU A 198 -23.38 -12.25 -19.90
CA GLU A 198 -22.78 -12.56 -21.21
C GLU A 198 -22.58 -11.28 -22.04
N LEU A 199 -23.57 -10.39 -22.09
CA LEU A 199 -23.48 -9.11 -22.80
C LEU A 199 -22.44 -8.18 -22.17
N ILE A 200 -22.41 -8.08 -20.84
CA ILE A 200 -21.42 -7.29 -20.12
C ILE A 200 -20.02 -7.84 -20.43
N GLY A 201 -19.81 -9.16 -20.36
CA GLY A 201 -18.54 -9.79 -20.67
C GLY A 201 -18.09 -9.56 -22.11
N LEU A 202 -19.01 -9.59 -23.09
CA LEU A 202 -18.74 -9.28 -24.48
C LEU A 202 -18.30 -7.82 -24.68
N ARG A 203 -19.00 -6.87 -24.03
CA ARG A 203 -18.65 -5.44 -24.06
C ARG A 203 -17.31 -5.17 -23.41
N LEU A 204 -17.07 -5.77 -22.24
CA LEU A 204 -15.77 -5.69 -21.55
C LEU A 204 -14.64 -6.22 -22.43
N THR A 205 -14.84 -7.37 -23.07
CA THR A 205 -13.85 -7.98 -23.97
C THR A 205 -13.49 -7.04 -25.11
N ARG A 206 -14.49 -6.38 -25.73
CA ARG A 206 -14.26 -5.39 -26.80
C ARG A 206 -13.50 -4.16 -26.29
N GLN A 207 -13.88 -3.62 -25.16
CA GLN A 207 -13.19 -2.49 -24.53
C GLN A 207 -11.74 -2.85 -24.16
N MET A 208 -11.52 -4.05 -23.61
CA MET A 208 -10.17 -4.55 -23.31
C MET A 208 -9.33 -4.72 -24.58
N ARG A 209 -9.93 -5.18 -25.68
CA ARG A 209 -9.24 -5.26 -26.98
C ARG A 209 -8.86 -3.89 -27.50
N ASP A 210 -9.72 -2.88 -27.31
CA ASP A 210 -9.44 -1.50 -27.73
C ASP A 210 -8.36 -0.83 -26.87
N LEU A 211 -8.19 -1.29 -25.61
CA LEU A 211 -7.16 -0.79 -24.69
C LEU A 211 -5.83 -1.54 -24.82
N PHE A 212 -5.87 -2.87 -24.96
CA PHE A 212 -4.72 -3.75 -24.84
C PHE A 212 -4.43 -4.55 -26.14
N GLY A 213 -5.22 -4.36 -27.19
CA GLY A 213 -5.12 -5.14 -28.43
C GLY A 213 -3.97 -4.73 -29.37
N ASP A 214 -3.17 -3.73 -29.01
CA ASP A 214 -1.95 -3.39 -29.73
C ASP A 214 -0.92 -4.52 -29.56
N PRO A 215 -0.46 -5.19 -30.66
CA PRO A 215 0.58 -6.23 -30.59
C PRO A 215 1.88 -5.75 -29.95
N ASN A 216 2.14 -4.44 -29.96
CA ASN A 216 3.32 -3.81 -29.38
C ASN A 216 3.06 -3.28 -27.94
N ALA A 217 1.90 -3.55 -27.35
CA ALA A 217 1.63 -3.19 -25.97
C ALA A 217 2.54 -3.97 -25.01
N ASP A 218 3.17 -3.28 -24.05
CA ASP A 218 4.06 -3.94 -23.11
C ASP A 218 3.28 -4.97 -22.27
N PRO A 219 3.76 -6.22 -22.22
CA PRO A 219 3.14 -7.27 -21.41
C PRO A 219 2.89 -6.90 -19.96
N ARG A 220 3.81 -6.14 -19.34
CA ARG A 220 3.72 -5.72 -17.93
C ARG A 220 2.59 -4.70 -17.70
N LEU A 221 2.28 -3.87 -18.71
CA LEU A 221 1.13 -2.97 -18.64
C LEU A 221 -0.17 -3.77 -18.67
N ILE A 222 -0.24 -4.80 -19.50
CA ILE A 222 -1.42 -5.68 -19.56
C ILE A 222 -1.61 -6.40 -18.23
N GLU A 223 -0.56 -7.00 -17.66
CA GLU A 223 -0.62 -7.68 -16.36
C GLU A 223 -1.04 -6.74 -15.22
N ARG A 224 -0.64 -5.47 -15.29
CA ARG A 224 -0.97 -4.49 -14.26
C ARG A 224 -2.39 -3.94 -14.35
N PHE A 225 -2.90 -3.74 -15.56
CA PHE A 225 -4.19 -3.07 -15.79
C PHE A 225 -5.32 -4.02 -16.20
N ALA A 226 -5.00 -5.15 -16.82
CA ALA A 226 -6.00 -6.17 -17.08
C ALA A 226 -6.33 -6.90 -15.77
N PHE A 227 -7.61 -6.94 -15.42
CA PHE A 227 -8.10 -7.71 -14.27
C PHE A 227 -8.29 -9.20 -14.61
N VAL A 228 -7.73 -9.67 -15.72
CA VAL A 228 -7.68 -11.06 -16.15
C VAL A 228 -6.27 -11.46 -16.54
N ASP A 229 -5.93 -12.74 -16.40
CA ASP A 229 -4.66 -13.27 -16.85
C ASP A 229 -4.48 -13.02 -18.36
N ARG A 230 -3.32 -12.47 -18.74
CA ARG A 230 -2.93 -12.22 -20.13
C ARG A 230 -3.16 -13.41 -21.04
N ARG A 231 -2.97 -14.63 -20.52
CA ARG A 231 -3.15 -15.87 -21.28
C ARG A 231 -4.58 -16.10 -21.73
N THR A 232 -5.56 -15.53 -21.02
CA THR A 232 -6.99 -15.66 -21.34
C THR A 232 -7.46 -14.67 -22.39
N LEU A 233 -6.77 -13.53 -22.56
CA LEU A 233 -7.16 -12.45 -23.48
C LEU A 233 -7.33 -12.88 -24.94
N PRO A 234 -6.39 -13.65 -25.56
CA PRO A 234 -6.57 -14.06 -26.96
C PRO A 234 -7.84 -14.87 -27.19
N GLY A 235 -8.18 -15.75 -26.24
CA GLY A 235 -9.42 -16.55 -26.30
C GLY A 235 -10.67 -15.69 -26.21
N LEU A 236 -10.67 -14.70 -25.33
CA LEU A 236 -11.78 -13.72 -25.18
C LEU A 236 -11.91 -12.87 -26.45
N TYR A 237 -10.81 -12.38 -27.02
CA TYR A 237 -10.84 -11.59 -28.27
C TYR A 237 -11.37 -12.39 -29.46
N ALA A 238 -11.03 -13.68 -29.54
CA ALA A 238 -11.58 -14.58 -30.57
C ALA A 238 -13.10 -14.74 -30.42
N ILE A 239 -13.61 -14.86 -29.20
CA ILE A 239 -15.07 -14.91 -28.94
C ILE A 239 -15.73 -13.59 -29.39
N ALA A 240 -15.17 -12.44 -29.00
CA ALA A 240 -15.74 -11.14 -29.34
C ALA A 240 -15.71 -10.82 -30.85
N ALA A 241 -14.81 -11.45 -31.60
CA ALA A 241 -14.73 -11.33 -33.06
C ALA A 241 -15.79 -12.17 -33.79
N LYS A 242 -16.29 -13.25 -33.16
CA LYS A 242 -17.24 -14.18 -33.80
C LYS A 242 -18.66 -13.65 -33.84
N VAL A 243 -19.08 -12.87 -32.84
CA VAL A 243 -20.50 -12.58 -32.62
C VAL A 243 -20.77 -11.10 -32.41
N LYS A 244 -21.98 -10.67 -32.80
CA LYS A 244 -22.58 -9.42 -32.38
C LYS A 244 -23.41 -9.64 -31.11
N GLU A 245 -23.85 -8.55 -30.47
CA GLU A 245 -24.66 -8.63 -29.24
C GLU A 245 -26.00 -9.38 -29.45
N GLU A 246 -26.58 -9.22 -30.65
CA GLU A 246 -27.84 -9.88 -31.01
C GLU A 246 -27.69 -11.41 -31.13
N ASP A 247 -26.50 -11.87 -31.57
CA ASP A 247 -26.23 -13.28 -31.89
C ASP A 247 -25.49 -14.02 -30.77
N ILE A 248 -25.45 -13.47 -29.54
CA ILE A 248 -24.67 -14.05 -28.43
C ILE A 248 -25.11 -15.49 -28.09
N SER A 249 -26.35 -15.85 -28.37
CA SER A 249 -26.89 -17.21 -28.21
C SER A 249 -26.23 -18.25 -29.14
N ALA A 250 -25.54 -17.82 -30.20
CA ALA A 250 -24.82 -18.72 -31.11
C ALA A 250 -23.48 -19.22 -30.50
N LEU A 251 -23.03 -18.65 -29.40
CA LEU A 251 -21.84 -19.11 -28.68
C LEU A 251 -22.06 -20.43 -27.98
N THR A 252 -21.00 -21.22 -27.86
CA THR A 252 -21.01 -22.45 -27.07
C THR A 252 -21.15 -22.14 -25.58
N ASN A 253 -21.55 -23.15 -24.80
CA ASN A 253 -21.68 -23.00 -23.34
C ASN A 253 -20.35 -22.61 -22.67
N ASP A 254 -19.20 -23.10 -23.17
CA ASP A 254 -17.88 -22.75 -22.68
C ASP A 254 -17.55 -21.26 -22.99
N GLU A 255 -17.80 -20.82 -24.24
CA GLU A 255 -17.57 -19.44 -24.63
C GLU A 255 -18.44 -18.46 -23.83
N ARG A 256 -19.72 -18.79 -23.60
CA ARG A 256 -20.63 -18.01 -22.73
C ARG A 256 -20.13 -18.00 -21.29
N GLY A 257 -19.69 -19.17 -20.76
CA GLY A 257 -19.14 -19.27 -19.42
C GLY A 257 -17.90 -18.39 -19.20
N ARG A 258 -17.03 -18.26 -20.20
CA ARG A 258 -15.87 -17.36 -20.16
C ARG A 258 -16.27 -15.89 -20.12
N LEU A 259 -17.28 -15.49 -20.89
CA LEU A 259 -17.82 -14.12 -20.84
C LEU A 259 -18.45 -13.81 -19.49
N VAL A 260 -19.23 -14.75 -18.93
CA VAL A 260 -19.82 -14.64 -17.60
C VAL A 260 -18.74 -14.52 -16.52
N SER A 261 -17.70 -15.36 -16.60
CA SER A 261 -16.58 -15.31 -15.66
C SER A 261 -15.85 -13.95 -15.70
N LEU A 262 -15.67 -13.37 -16.88
CA LEU A 262 -15.12 -12.03 -17.04
C LEU A 262 -16.03 -10.96 -16.42
N ALA A 263 -17.33 -10.98 -16.74
CA ALA A 263 -18.30 -10.02 -16.19
C ALA A 263 -18.40 -10.13 -14.67
N ALA A 264 -18.34 -11.35 -14.13
CA ALA A 264 -18.42 -11.62 -12.69
C ALA A 264 -17.29 -10.99 -11.86
N GLN A 265 -16.16 -10.64 -12.50
CA GLN A 265 -15.04 -9.92 -11.86
C GLN A 265 -15.24 -8.41 -11.73
N LEU A 266 -16.25 -7.86 -12.42
CA LEU A 266 -16.50 -6.43 -12.42
C LEU A 266 -16.82 -5.93 -11.00
N VAL A 267 -16.05 -4.93 -10.55
CA VAL A 267 -16.28 -4.16 -9.33
C VAL A 267 -16.69 -2.76 -9.75
N VAL A 268 -17.91 -2.33 -9.40
CA VAL A 268 -18.49 -1.06 -9.89
C VAL A 268 -17.65 0.14 -9.51
N ASP A 269 -17.24 0.23 -8.25
CA ASP A 269 -16.44 1.34 -7.73
C ASP A 269 -15.01 1.40 -8.32
N ARG A 270 -14.50 0.31 -8.86
CA ARG A 270 -13.13 0.20 -9.37
C ARG A 270 -13.06 0.25 -10.88
N HIS A 271 -13.96 -0.48 -11.54
CA HIS A 271 -13.91 -0.69 -12.98
C HIS A 271 -14.93 0.20 -13.65
N ARG A 272 -14.49 1.21 -14.37
CA ARG A 272 -15.34 2.18 -15.06
C ARG A 272 -15.97 1.65 -16.36
N PHE A 273 -16.22 0.35 -16.41
CA PHE A 273 -16.79 -0.34 -17.56
C PHE A 273 -18.27 -0.59 -17.33
N GLY A 274 -19.11 0.35 -17.76
CA GLY A 274 -20.57 0.15 -17.83
C GLY A 274 -21.31 0.38 -16.52
N HIS A 275 -22.59 0.68 -16.64
CA HIS A 275 -23.51 0.86 -15.53
C HIS A 275 -24.12 -0.47 -15.11
N ILE A 276 -24.06 -0.76 -13.81
CA ILE A 276 -24.95 -1.73 -13.17
C ILE A 276 -26.10 -0.93 -12.60
N ASP A 277 -27.20 -0.89 -13.36
CA ASP A 277 -28.43 -0.20 -12.96
C ASP A 277 -29.16 -0.94 -11.83
N GLU A 278 -30.17 -0.31 -11.23
CA GLU A 278 -30.94 -0.90 -10.13
C GLU A 278 -31.61 -2.22 -10.54
N ALA A 279 -32.04 -2.36 -11.80
CA ALA A 279 -32.67 -3.57 -12.29
C ALA A 279 -31.68 -4.75 -12.31
N LEU A 280 -30.44 -4.51 -12.73
CA LEU A 280 -29.40 -5.52 -12.72
C LEU A 280 -28.94 -5.85 -11.28
N GLN A 281 -28.84 -4.83 -10.40
CA GLN A 281 -28.58 -5.05 -8.97
C GLN A 281 -29.64 -5.95 -8.33
N ALA A 282 -30.92 -5.73 -8.62
CA ALA A 282 -32.01 -6.57 -8.13
C ALA A 282 -31.88 -8.03 -8.61
N LYS A 283 -31.46 -8.26 -9.86
CA LYS A 283 -31.20 -9.61 -10.38
C LYS A 283 -30.01 -10.27 -9.68
N ILE A 284 -28.95 -9.52 -9.40
CA ILE A 284 -27.77 -10.00 -8.66
C ILE A 284 -28.16 -10.41 -7.23
N LEU A 285 -28.98 -9.59 -6.54
CA LEU A 285 -29.49 -9.92 -5.21
C LEU A 285 -30.40 -11.14 -5.23
N LYS A 286 -31.24 -11.28 -6.26
CA LYS A 286 -32.05 -12.49 -6.47
C LYS A 286 -31.15 -13.72 -6.68
N ALA A 287 -30.08 -13.61 -7.48
CA ALA A 287 -29.14 -14.70 -7.68
C ALA A 287 -28.43 -15.08 -6.36
N ARG A 288 -28.04 -14.10 -5.51
CA ARG A 288 -27.54 -14.32 -4.14
C ARG A 288 -28.51 -15.17 -3.30
N GLN A 289 -29.77 -14.78 -3.29
CA GLN A 289 -30.77 -15.50 -2.52
C GLN A 289 -30.95 -16.94 -3.02
N ILE A 290 -31.08 -17.15 -4.34
CA ILE A 290 -31.17 -18.49 -4.94
C ILE A 290 -29.92 -19.31 -4.62
N PHE A 291 -28.72 -18.72 -4.75
CA PHE A 291 -27.47 -19.39 -4.45
C PHE A 291 -27.44 -19.88 -3.00
N ARG A 292 -27.77 -19.01 -2.05
CA ARG A 292 -27.75 -19.32 -0.61
C ARG A 292 -28.76 -20.41 -0.24
N ASP A 293 -29.98 -20.29 -0.75
CA ASP A 293 -31.11 -21.18 -0.37
C ASP A 293 -30.99 -22.57 -1.00
N GLY A 294 -30.42 -22.64 -2.22
CA GLY A 294 -30.23 -23.89 -2.97
C GLY A 294 -28.87 -24.58 -2.77
N ALA A 295 -27.86 -23.91 -2.15
CA ALA A 295 -26.53 -24.46 -2.00
C ALA A 295 -26.50 -25.67 -1.04
N GLY A 296 -26.14 -26.83 -1.56
CA GLY A 296 -25.81 -28.01 -0.75
C GLY A 296 -24.52 -27.84 0.06
N GLN A 297 -24.25 -28.80 0.95
CA GLN A 297 -23.04 -28.75 1.80
C GLN A 297 -21.75 -28.66 0.99
N ASP A 298 -21.67 -29.33 -0.15
CA ASP A 298 -20.48 -29.34 -1.00
C ASP A 298 -20.20 -27.94 -1.57
N ILE A 299 -21.22 -27.22 -2.01
CA ILE A 299 -21.10 -25.85 -2.51
C ILE A 299 -20.75 -24.86 -1.39
N ARG A 300 -21.36 -25.05 -0.20
CA ARG A 300 -21.07 -24.18 0.96
C ARG A 300 -19.62 -24.27 1.44
N ARG A 301 -18.96 -25.42 1.24
CA ARG A 301 -17.53 -25.59 1.56
C ARG A 301 -16.59 -24.85 0.60
N LEU A 302 -17.08 -24.53 -0.60
CA LEU A 302 -16.30 -23.82 -1.63
C LEU A 302 -16.32 -22.30 -1.46
N VAL A 303 -17.12 -21.77 -0.50
CA VAL A 303 -17.27 -20.34 -0.27
C VAL A 303 -17.08 -20.01 1.21
N ALA A 304 -16.14 -19.14 1.49
CA ALA A 304 -16.00 -18.53 2.82
C ALA A 304 -16.98 -17.36 2.93
N LEU A 305 -18.10 -17.60 3.62
CA LEU A 305 -19.21 -16.64 3.73
C LEU A 305 -18.82 -15.41 4.57
N CYS A 306 -19.45 -14.26 4.28
CA CYS A 306 -19.36 -13.04 5.08
C CYS A 306 -20.29 -13.17 6.31
N ASP A 307 -19.82 -13.87 7.34
CA ASP A 307 -20.54 -14.09 8.60
C ASP A 307 -20.01 -13.11 9.66
N PRO A 308 -20.89 -12.28 10.29
CA PRO A 308 -20.48 -11.34 11.32
C PRO A 308 -19.96 -12.00 12.60
N GLU A 309 -20.32 -13.25 12.87
CA GLU A 309 -19.97 -13.98 14.09
C GLU A 309 -18.66 -14.79 13.98
N THR A 310 -18.08 -14.89 12.78
CA THR A 310 -16.89 -15.71 12.55
C THR A 310 -15.76 -14.90 11.88
N TYR A 311 -14.53 -15.36 12.06
CA TYR A 311 -13.37 -14.86 11.32
C TYR A 311 -13.27 -15.56 9.96
N ASN A 312 -13.11 -14.77 8.89
CA ASN A 312 -12.95 -15.29 7.54
C ASN A 312 -11.49 -15.13 7.06
N PRO A 313 -10.70 -16.22 6.97
CA PRO A 313 -9.29 -16.15 6.54
C PRO A 313 -9.11 -15.78 5.06
N SER A 314 -10.15 -15.92 4.24
CA SER A 314 -10.12 -15.50 2.83
C SER A 314 -10.30 -14.00 2.64
N MET A 315 -10.68 -13.28 3.70
CA MET A 315 -10.82 -11.83 3.71
C MET A 315 -9.59 -11.16 4.32
N THR A 316 -9.31 -9.92 3.90
CA THR A 316 -8.26 -9.13 4.56
C THR A 316 -8.60 -8.86 6.02
N LEU A 317 -7.58 -8.61 6.84
CA LEU A 317 -7.78 -8.26 8.26
C LEU A 317 -8.71 -7.04 8.40
N ARG A 318 -8.51 -6.02 7.57
CA ARG A 318 -9.40 -4.84 7.50
C ARG A 318 -10.84 -5.23 7.20
N ALA A 319 -11.07 -6.03 6.17
CA ALA A 319 -12.43 -6.45 5.80
C ALA A 319 -13.11 -7.25 6.91
N ASN A 320 -12.35 -8.05 7.65
CA ASN A 320 -12.83 -8.78 8.82
C ASN A 320 -13.23 -7.87 9.99
N ILE A 321 -12.44 -6.81 10.26
CA ILE A 321 -12.74 -5.85 11.34
C ILE A 321 -13.90 -4.95 10.94
N VAL A 322 -13.86 -4.40 9.74
CA VAL A 322 -14.86 -3.43 9.24
C VAL A 322 -16.19 -4.10 8.92
N MET A 323 -16.21 -5.41 8.63
CA MET A 323 -17.36 -6.12 8.02
C MET A 323 -17.92 -5.37 6.82
N GLY A 324 -17.02 -5.01 5.91
CA GLY A 324 -17.33 -4.23 4.73
C GLY A 324 -16.09 -3.98 3.87
N ARG A 325 -16.27 -3.20 2.83
CA ARG A 325 -15.18 -2.68 1.99
C ARG A 325 -15.08 -1.16 2.17
N VAL A 326 -13.86 -0.65 2.14
CA VAL A 326 -13.64 0.79 2.10
C VAL A 326 -14.09 1.31 0.73
N SER A 327 -14.86 2.40 0.72
CA SER A 327 -15.29 3.06 -0.51
C SER A 327 -14.09 3.51 -1.32
N LEU A 328 -14.12 3.24 -2.62
CA LEU A 328 -13.09 3.68 -3.56
C LEU A 328 -13.38 5.07 -4.15
N GLN A 329 -14.55 5.64 -3.85
CA GLN A 329 -14.98 6.92 -4.41
C GLN A 329 -14.33 8.13 -3.73
N LYS A 330 -14.02 8.03 -2.42
CA LYS A 330 -13.41 9.13 -1.66
C LYS A 330 -11.89 8.98 -1.59
N ALA A 331 -11.19 10.07 -1.82
CA ALA A 331 -9.76 10.16 -1.56
C ALA A 331 -9.49 9.93 -0.06
N ASP A 332 -8.35 9.33 0.27
CA ASP A 332 -7.92 9.04 1.65
C ASP A 332 -8.87 8.18 2.51
N ALA A 333 -10.00 7.68 1.97
CA ALA A 333 -10.92 6.82 2.71
C ALA A 333 -10.19 5.66 3.40
N GLU A 334 -9.25 5.03 2.70
CA GLU A 334 -8.46 3.93 3.24
C GLU A 334 -7.58 4.38 4.41
N LYS A 335 -6.94 5.54 4.31
CA LYS A 335 -6.09 6.10 5.38
C LYS A 335 -6.93 6.42 6.62
N ILE A 336 -8.11 7.02 6.43
CA ILE A 336 -9.03 7.40 7.52
C ILE A 336 -9.55 6.14 8.22
N VAL A 337 -10.04 5.16 7.47
CA VAL A 337 -10.54 3.89 8.02
C VAL A 337 -9.43 3.12 8.75
N ASN A 338 -8.22 3.04 8.18
CA ASN A 338 -7.10 2.37 8.81
C ASN A 338 -6.66 3.08 10.10
N ARG A 339 -6.69 4.42 10.14
CA ARG A 339 -6.45 5.19 11.36
C ARG A 339 -7.49 4.88 12.42
N ALA A 340 -8.78 4.86 12.07
CA ALA A 340 -9.85 4.51 12.99
C ALA A 340 -9.69 3.09 13.55
N ILE A 341 -9.35 2.10 12.71
CA ILE A 341 -9.05 0.73 13.16
C ILE A 341 -7.89 0.73 14.15
N ARG A 342 -6.82 1.46 13.87
CA ARG A 342 -5.64 1.56 14.73
C ARG A 342 -5.97 2.15 16.09
N GLU A 343 -6.78 3.20 16.14
CA GLU A 343 -7.25 3.84 17.36
C GLU A 343 -8.09 2.88 18.21
N GLU A 344 -9.03 2.13 17.59
CA GLU A 344 -9.83 1.14 18.32
C GLU A 344 -8.97 0.00 18.87
N LEU A 345 -8.04 -0.54 18.07
CA LEU A 345 -7.09 -1.55 18.55
C LEU A 345 -6.22 -1.05 19.70
N ALA A 346 -5.81 0.22 19.66
CA ALA A 346 -5.05 0.84 20.75
C ALA A 346 -5.92 0.99 22.01
N GLY A 347 -7.16 1.45 21.88
CA GLY A 347 -8.12 1.57 22.97
C GLY A 347 -8.46 0.22 23.64
N LEU A 348 -8.42 -0.87 22.88
CA LEU A 348 -8.62 -2.24 23.37
C LEU A 348 -7.33 -2.87 23.95
N GLY A 349 -6.18 -2.21 23.86
CA GLY A 349 -4.87 -2.81 24.21
C GLY A 349 -4.40 -3.93 23.27
N LEU A 350 -5.03 -4.07 22.10
CA LEU A 350 -4.74 -5.12 21.11
C LEU A 350 -3.70 -4.70 20.06
N LEU A 351 -3.39 -3.40 19.93
CA LEU A 351 -2.56 -2.90 18.84
C LEU A 351 -1.18 -3.56 18.80
N ALA A 352 -0.47 -3.63 19.93
CA ALA A 352 0.86 -4.24 19.97
C ALA A 352 0.83 -5.73 19.62
N ARG A 353 -0.20 -6.46 20.08
CA ARG A 353 -0.41 -7.89 19.78
C ARG A 353 -0.71 -8.09 18.29
N MET A 354 -1.62 -7.31 17.72
CA MET A 354 -1.91 -7.35 16.28
C MET A 354 -0.68 -6.99 15.44
N MET A 355 0.10 -6.01 15.87
CA MET A 355 1.32 -5.61 15.17
C MET A 355 2.37 -6.72 15.12
N SER A 356 2.42 -7.64 16.09
CA SER A 356 3.35 -8.77 16.00
C SER A 356 3.11 -9.65 14.76
N LEU A 357 1.88 -9.71 14.25
CA LEU A 357 1.54 -10.41 13.00
C LEU A 357 2.16 -9.73 11.76
N ALA A 358 2.55 -8.47 11.85
CA ALA A 358 3.28 -7.82 10.76
C ALA A 358 4.69 -8.38 10.56
N MET A 359 5.21 -9.14 11.51
CA MET A 359 6.44 -9.92 11.33
C MET A 359 6.31 -10.97 10.22
N LEU A 360 5.08 -11.42 9.90
CA LEU A 360 4.80 -12.37 8.81
C LEU A 360 4.78 -11.71 7.40
N LEU A 361 4.89 -10.37 7.32
CA LEU A 361 4.88 -9.65 6.04
C LEU A 361 6.12 -9.98 5.21
N GLU A 362 5.92 -10.46 3.99
CA GLU A 362 6.99 -10.69 3.02
C GLU A 362 7.57 -9.37 2.49
N VAL A 363 8.89 -9.30 2.40
CA VAL A 363 9.60 -8.12 1.91
C VAL A 363 10.04 -8.23 0.44
N GLY A 364 9.97 -9.43 -0.11
CA GLY A 364 10.45 -9.77 -1.45
C GLY A 364 11.97 -9.74 -1.59
N ILE A 365 12.47 -10.22 -2.69
CA ILE A 365 13.90 -10.34 -2.98
C ILE A 365 14.58 -8.98 -2.85
N GLY A 366 15.58 -8.87 -1.97
CA GLY A 366 16.29 -7.62 -1.71
C GLY A 366 15.40 -6.49 -1.15
N GLY A 367 14.22 -6.83 -0.61
CA GLY A 367 13.27 -5.86 -0.07
C GLY A 367 12.58 -5.00 -1.15
N GLN A 368 12.51 -5.47 -2.40
CA GLN A 368 11.96 -4.70 -3.53
C GLN A 368 10.50 -4.30 -3.36
N THR A 369 9.74 -4.97 -2.50
CA THR A 369 8.36 -4.60 -2.18
C THR A 369 8.26 -3.43 -1.21
N LEU A 370 9.39 -2.97 -0.64
CA LEU A 370 9.47 -1.89 0.33
C LEU A 370 10.09 -0.64 -0.30
N PRO A 371 9.53 0.55 -0.07
CA PRO A 371 10.19 1.82 -0.39
C PRO A 371 11.56 1.95 0.27
N VAL A 372 12.47 2.76 -0.31
CA VAL A 372 13.83 2.94 0.22
C VAL A 372 13.83 3.41 1.69
N PRO A 373 13.04 4.42 2.11
CA PRO A 373 12.99 4.82 3.52
C PRO A 373 12.58 3.66 4.43
N THR A 374 11.58 2.86 4.03
CA THR A 374 11.13 1.70 4.80
C THR A 374 12.23 0.64 4.97
N ARG A 375 13.04 0.40 3.92
CA ARG A 375 14.20 -0.50 4.00
C ARG A 375 15.26 0.02 4.96
N GLN A 376 15.52 1.32 4.95
CA GLN A 376 16.46 1.97 5.88
C GLN A 376 15.96 1.86 7.32
N SER A 377 14.68 2.15 7.57
CA SER A 377 14.07 1.95 8.89
C SER A 377 14.12 0.49 9.36
N LEU A 378 13.90 -0.50 8.47
CA LEU A 378 13.99 -1.92 8.80
C LEU A 378 15.44 -2.34 9.17
N ASN A 379 16.42 -1.84 8.44
CA ASN A 379 17.83 -2.07 8.74
C ASN A 379 18.25 -1.44 10.08
N MET A 380 17.74 -0.23 10.37
CA MET A 380 17.92 0.41 11.67
C MET A 380 17.27 -0.41 12.79
N ALA A 381 16.03 -0.88 12.60
CA ALA A 381 15.32 -1.71 13.56
C ALA A 381 16.08 -3.00 13.89
N ARG A 382 16.62 -3.70 12.87
CA ARG A 382 17.50 -4.88 13.02
C ARG A 382 18.66 -4.61 13.97
N SER A 383 19.29 -3.46 13.82
CA SER A 383 20.50 -3.10 14.57
C SER A 383 20.20 -2.69 16.02
N ILE A 384 19.03 -2.07 16.25
CA ILE A 384 18.57 -1.65 17.58
C ILE A 384 18.03 -2.83 18.39
N LEU A 385 17.42 -3.81 17.72
CA LEU A 385 16.69 -4.90 18.37
C LEU A 385 17.55 -5.70 19.34
N LYS A 386 18.83 -5.89 19.04
CA LYS A 386 19.78 -6.59 19.90
C LYS A 386 20.28 -5.77 21.11
N ARG A 387 19.83 -4.51 21.29
CA ARG A 387 20.26 -3.58 22.36
C ARG A 387 21.79 -3.44 22.43
N PRO A 388 22.44 -2.93 21.39
CA PRO A 388 23.89 -2.81 21.36
C PRO A 388 24.40 -1.81 22.40
N ASP A 389 25.60 -2.06 22.94
CA ASP A 389 26.29 -1.07 23.80
C ASP A 389 26.84 0.10 22.98
N VAL A 390 27.15 -0.15 21.70
CA VAL A 390 27.61 0.88 20.76
C VAL A 390 26.81 0.77 19.46
N LEU A 391 26.12 1.85 19.08
CA LEU A 391 25.40 1.96 17.81
C LEU A 391 26.07 3.04 16.96
N ILE A 392 26.57 2.64 15.78
CA ILE A 392 27.16 3.53 14.79
C ILE A 392 26.16 3.66 13.63
N VAL A 393 25.66 4.86 13.41
CA VAL A 393 24.74 5.21 12.31
C VAL A 393 25.48 6.11 11.33
N ASN A 394 25.72 5.62 10.13
CA ASN A 394 26.47 6.32 9.09
C ASN A 394 25.57 6.57 7.87
N GLU A 395 24.98 7.75 7.78
CA GLU A 395 24.06 8.18 6.72
C GLU A 395 22.91 7.19 6.43
N ALA A 396 22.52 6.39 7.42
CA ALA A 396 21.63 5.26 7.27
C ALA A 396 20.18 5.65 6.96
N LEU A 397 19.78 6.90 7.19
CA LEU A 397 18.44 7.44 6.98
C LEU A 397 18.40 8.52 5.90
N ASN A 398 19.33 8.50 4.95
CA ASN A 398 19.47 9.55 3.93
C ASN A 398 18.26 9.66 2.96
N ALA A 399 17.41 8.63 2.87
CA ALA A 399 16.17 8.66 2.11
C ALA A 399 14.97 9.24 2.91
N HIS A 400 15.13 9.49 4.21
CA HIS A 400 14.16 10.19 5.03
C HIS A 400 14.38 11.71 4.94
N ASP A 401 13.29 12.48 5.10
CA ASP A 401 13.41 13.92 5.25
C ASP A 401 14.09 14.31 6.57
N ARG A 402 14.48 15.58 6.67
CA ARG A 402 15.25 16.08 7.82
C ARG A 402 14.49 15.97 9.14
N GLU A 403 13.18 16.23 9.11
CA GLU A 403 12.33 16.16 10.31
C GLU A 403 12.17 14.72 10.80
N ALA A 404 11.90 13.78 9.88
CA ALA A 404 11.80 12.35 10.19
C ALA A 404 13.12 11.83 10.77
N ARG A 405 14.28 12.19 10.17
CA ARG A 405 15.59 11.85 10.72
C ARG A 405 15.75 12.36 12.16
N GLY A 406 15.37 13.60 12.43
CA GLY A 406 15.41 14.19 13.76
C GLY A 406 14.49 13.48 14.77
N ARG A 407 13.26 13.12 14.36
CA ARG A 407 12.33 12.36 15.22
C ARG A 407 12.87 10.96 15.51
N ILE A 408 13.30 10.21 14.49
CA ILE A 408 13.88 8.87 14.64
C ILE A 408 15.08 8.92 15.58
N ARG A 409 15.99 9.87 15.38
CA ARG A 409 17.17 10.03 16.22
C ARG A 409 16.83 10.21 17.69
N ARG A 410 15.91 11.12 18.04
CA ARG A 410 15.46 11.32 19.42
C ARG A 410 14.84 10.05 20.01
N GLN A 411 14.00 9.38 19.26
CA GLN A 411 13.37 8.13 19.72
C GLN A 411 14.38 7.00 19.93
N VAL A 412 15.41 6.90 19.09
CA VAL A 412 16.51 5.93 19.27
C VAL A 412 17.33 6.24 20.51
N LEU A 413 17.64 7.52 20.78
CA LEU A 413 18.32 7.95 22.00
C LEU A 413 17.51 7.56 23.26
N GLU A 414 16.19 7.76 23.24
CA GLU A 414 15.29 7.36 24.33
C GLU A 414 15.21 5.84 24.52
N LEU A 415 15.30 5.05 23.44
CA LEU A 415 15.27 3.59 23.49
C LEU A 415 16.56 2.97 24.03
N LEU A 416 17.69 3.61 23.80
CA LEU A 416 19.02 3.10 24.13
C LEU A 416 19.79 4.06 25.04
N PRO A 417 19.28 4.38 26.25
CA PRO A 417 19.85 5.42 27.10
C PRO A 417 21.25 5.10 27.62
N GLU A 418 21.59 3.81 27.72
CA GLU A 418 22.90 3.34 28.20
C GLU A 418 23.93 3.11 27.09
N ALA A 419 23.49 3.20 25.80
CA ALA A 419 24.37 2.93 24.67
C ALA A 419 25.18 4.16 24.25
N THR A 420 26.38 3.93 23.77
CA THR A 420 27.16 4.94 23.06
C THR A 420 26.66 5.06 21.63
N LEU A 421 26.14 6.22 21.25
CA LEU A 421 25.61 6.48 19.91
C LEU A 421 26.60 7.36 19.12
N VAL A 422 27.08 6.84 17.99
CA VAL A 422 27.89 7.58 17.02
C VAL A 422 27.04 7.82 15.78
N TRP A 423 26.65 9.07 15.56
CA TRP A 423 25.77 9.45 14.46
C TRP A 423 26.51 10.30 13.44
N ILE A 424 26.62 9.83 12.20
CA ILE A 424 27.37 10.46 11.12
C ILE A 424 26.37 10.92 10.05
N GLU A 425 26.31 12.21 9.79
CA GLU A 425 25.48 12.84 8.76
C GLU A 425 26.28 13.90 8.00
N SER A 426 25.97 14.08 6.70
CA SER A 426 26.60 15.13 5.87
C SER A 426 26.04 16.52 6.22
N ASP A 427 24.78 16.59 6.65
CA ASP A 427 24.12 17.81 7.06
C ASP A 427 24.35 18.10 8.55
N GLN A 428 24.47 19.39 8.90
CA GLN A 428 24.60 19.77 10.30
C GLN A 428 23.30 19.44 11.04
N PRO A 429 23.32 18.58 12.10
CA PRO A 429 22.12 18.25 12.86
C PRO A 429 21.60 19.48 13.60
N GLU A 430 20.29 19.74 13.52
CA GLU A 430 19.61 20.66 14.41
C GLU A 430 19.24 19.91 15.68
N GLY A 431 19.89 20.19 16.77
CA GLY A 431 19.50 19.62 18.05
C GLY A 431 20.61 19.56 19.08
N THR A 432 20.19 19.67 20.32
CA THR A 432 21.03 19.61 21.51
C THR A 432 21.09 18.19 22.10
N GLU A 433 20.70 17.18 21.30
CA GLU A 433 20.49 15.80 21.79
C GLU A 433 21.79 15.03 22.00
N PHE A 434 22.91 15.48 21.43
CA PHE A 434 24.23 14.86 21.57
C PHE A 434 25.06 15.52 22.66
N ASP A 435 25.98 14.76 23.27
CA ASP A 435 26.94 15.29 24.24
C ASP A 435 28.05 16.09 23.54
N GLU A 436 28.45 15.67 22.34
CA GLU A 436 29.49 16.31 21.54
C GLU A 436 29.18 16.24 20.04
N LEU A 437 29.41 17.33 19.33
CA LEU A 437 29.37 17.41 17.87
C LEU A 437 30.80 17.61 17.34
N ILE A 438 31.26 16.68 16.51
CA ILE A 438 32.59 16.73 15.90
C ILE A 438 32.44 17.07 14.42
N VAL A 439 32.91 18.22 14.00
CA VAL A 439 32.87 18.69 12.62
C VAL A 439 34.18 18.36 11.94
N PHE A 440 34.09 17.68 10.78
CA PHE A 440 35.25 17.35 9.95
C PHE A 440 35.34 18.28 8.74
N LYS A 441 36.56 18.68 8.39
CA LYS A 441 36.89 19.32 7.13
C LYS A 441 37.94 18.48 6.40
N GLY A 442 37.50 17.76 5.38
CA GLY A 442 38.31 16.68 4.80
C GLY A 442 38.60 15.60 5.86
N ALA A 443 39.84 15.15 5.95
CA ALA A 443 40.23 14.09 6.88
C ALA A 443 40.69 14.61 8.28
N ARG A 444 40.40 15.87 8.63
CA ARG A 444 40.79 16.48 9.91
C ARG A 444 39.59 17.00 10.67
N ILE A 445 39.67 16.90 12.00
CA ILE A 445 38.69 17.54 12.88
C ILE A 445 38.89 19.06 12.75
N ASP A 446 37.84 19.75 12.30
CA ASP A 446 37.80 21.20 12.18
C ASP A 446 37.46 21.83 13.54
N ARG A 447 36.43 21.34 14.19
CA ARG A 447 36.00 21.83 15.51
C ARG A 447 35.17 20.79 16.27
N ARG A 448 35.15 20.96 17.59
CA ARG A 448 34.26 20.25 18.51
C ARG A 448 33.33 21.27 19.14
N ILE A 449 32.04 20.98 19.15
CA ILE A 449 30.98 21.89 19.62
C ILE A 449 30.21 21.19 20.72
N ASN A 450 29.94 21.89 21.82
CA ASN A 450 28.93 21.46 22.78
C ASN A 450 27.57 21.89 22.27
N PRO A 451 26.68 20.97 21.88
CA PRO A 451 25.38 21.30 21.29
C PRO A 451 24.44 22.11 22.19
N ARG A 452 24.66 22.08 23.52
CA ARG A 452 23.86 22.86 24.50
C ARG A 452 24.04 24.38 24.35
N GLU A 453 25.03 24.82 23.58
CA GLU A 453 25.27 26.23 23.28
C GLU A 453 24.52 26.73 22.03
N LEU A 454 23.79 25.87 21.33
CA LEU A 454 23.02 26.16 20.11
C LEU A 454 21.51 26.24 20.43
N VAL A 455 20.89 27.41 20.31
CA VAL A 455 19.45 27.65 20.62
C VAL A 455 18.60 27.71 19.35
N PRO A 456 17.44 27.03 19.24
CA PRO A 456 16.51 27.11 18.11
C PRO A 456 15.18 27.82 18.42
N PRO A 457 14.41 28.32 17.42
CA PRO A 457 13.07 28.88 17.61
C PRO A 457 11.92 27.87 17.35
N ALA A 458 10.75 28.12 17.95
CA ALA A 458 9.58 27.26 18.02
C ALA A 458 8.44 27.63 17.05
N SER A 459 7.58 26.68 16.67
CA SER A 459 6.26 26.96 16.06
C SER A 459 5.28 25.78 16.00
N GLY A 460 3.97 26.05 16.02
CA GLY A 460 2.86 25.12 15.86
C GLY A 460 1.64 25.75 15.19
N ILE A 461 0.75 24.96 14.55
CA ILE A 461 -0.54 25.42 13.96
C ILE A 461 -1.57 24.27 13.83
N PRO A 462 -2.89 24.52 13.93
CA PRO A 462 -3.98 23.54 13.83
C PRO A 462 -4.77 23.55 12.50
N ALA A 463 -5.63 22.54 12.28
CA ALA A 463 -6.38 22.23 11.06
C ALA A 463 -7.88 22.61 11.13
N PRO A 464 -8.59 22.71 9.97
CA PRO A 464 -10.05 22.85 9.93
C PRO A 464 -10.81 21.82 9.04
N ALA A 465 -12.15 21.88 9.04
CA ALA A 465 -13.15 20.92 8.61
C ALA A 465 -13.89 21.25 7.27
N ALA A 466 -14.72 20.33 6.78
CA ALA A 466 -15.27 20.11 5.44
C ALA A 466 -16.68 20.63 5.12
N ALA A 467 -17.13 20.57 3.85
CA ALA A 467 -18.53 20.50 3.37
C ALA A 467 -18.71 20.14 1.86
N GLU A 468 -19.90 19.72 1.46
CA GLU A 468 -20.40 18.90 0.33
C GLU A 468 -20.95 19.71 -0.90
N ASP A 469 -21.35 19.24 -2.03
CA ASP A 469 -21.80 18.12 -2.87
C ASP A 469 -22.10 18.53 -4.35
N GLY A 470 -22.17 17.57 -5.31
CA GLY A 470 -22.79 17.65 -6.62
C GLY A 470 -22.09 16.93 -7.79
N GLU A 471 -22.72 15.95 -8.41
CA GLU A 471 -22.15 15.04 -9.43
C GLU A 471 -22.47 15.42 -10.89
N THR A 472 -21.51 15.13 -11.80
CA THR A 472 -21.73 15.07 -13.25
C THR A 472 -20.86 13.95 -13.84
N MET A 473 -21.44 13.14 -14.75
CA MET A 473 -20.77 11.95 -15.33
C MET A 473 -19.90 12.31 -16.52
N VAL A 474 -18.65 11.78 -16.52
CA VAL A 474 -17.66 11.89 -17.59
C VAL A 474 -17.13 10.50 -17.94
N THR A 475 -16.91 10.21 -19.24
CA THR A 475 -16.44 8.89 -19.72
C THR A 475 -14.91 8.77 -19.70
N LEU A 476 -14.39 7.52 -19.80
CA LEU A 476 -12.95 7.22 -19.89
C LEU A 476 -12.31 7.92 -21.11
N ALA A 477 -13.05 8.12 -22.20
CA ALA A 477 -12.58 8.81 -23.40
C ALA A 477 -12.35 10.30 -23.11
N ASP A 478 -13.22 10.94 -22.34
CA ASP A 478 -13.11 12.35 -21.96
C ASP A 478 -11.90 12.55 -21.03
N GLU A 479 -11.64 11.63 -20.13
CA GLU A 479 -10.47 11.66 -19.23
C GLU A 479 -9.16 11.49 -20.00
N ALA A 480 -9.09 10.53 -20.94
CA ALA A 480 -7.93 10.38 -21.82
C ALA A 480 -7.71 11.64 -22.68
N GLN A 481 -8.77 12.28 -23.13
CA GLN A 481 -8.68 13.54 -23.86
C GLN A 481 -8.21 14.68 -22.95
N ALA A 482 -8.69 14.76 -21.72
CA ALA A 482 -8.22 15.74 -20.72
C ALA A 482 -6.73 15.59 -20.43
N LEU A 483 -6.25 14.34 -20.26
CA LEU A 483 -4.83 14.04 -20.12
C LEU A 483 -4.03 14.49 -21.34
N GLY A 484 -4.49 14.21 -22.56
CA GLY A 484 -3.79 14.55 -23.80
C GLY A 484 -3.64 16.07 -24.06
N ARG A 485 -4.44 16.91 -23.39
CA ARG A 485 -4.32 18.38 -23.44
C ARG A 485 -3.19 18.93 -22.56
N LEU A 486 -2.69 18.15 -21.61
CA LEU A 486 -1.59 18.55 -20.73
C LEU A 486 -0.26 18.47 -21.46
N ALA A 487 0.58 19.51 -21.34
CA ALA A 487 1.90 19.56 -21.98
C ALA A 487 2.77 18.33 -21.67
N LEU A 488 2.65 17.79 -20.45
CA LEU A 488 3.37 16.60 -20.00
C LEU A 488 2.97 15.32 -20.77
N PHE A 489 1.74 15.25 -21.24
CA PHE A 489 1.16 14.06 -21.89
C PHE A 489 0.81 14.27 -23.37
N SER A 490 1.02 15.48 -23.90
CA SER A 490 0.59 15.85 -25.26
C SER A 490 1.24 15.03 -26.37
N GLU A 491 2.44 14.48 -26.14
CA GLU A 491 3.16 13.63 -27.11
C GLU A 491 2.92 12.14 -26.87
N MET A 492 2.09 11.78 -25.87
CA MET A 492 1.77 10.40 -25.53
C MET A 492 0.82 9.80 -26.58
N ARG A 493 1.07 8.55 -26.94
CA ARG A 493 0.19 7.81 -27.86
C ARG A 493 -1.22 7.67 -27.28
N PRO A 494 -2.29 7.75 -28.10
CA PRO A 494 -3.68 7.66 -27.61
C PRO A 494 -3.96 6.39 -26.77
N ALA A 495 -3.33 5.27 -27.10
CA ALA A 495 -3.43 4.05 -26.31
C ALA A 495 -2.85 4.23 -24.89
N ASN A 496 -1.70 4.89 -24.76
CA ASN A 496 -1.06 5.15 -23.49
C ASN A 496 -1.84 6.17 -22.64
N LEU A 497 -2.46 7.18 -23.28
CA LEU A 497 -3.38 8.11 -22.60
C LEU A 497 -4.59 7.39 -22.01
N LYS A 498 -5.18 6.46 -22.77
CA LYS A 498 -6.28 5.64 -22.28
C LYS A 498 -5.86 4.72 -21.12
N LEU A 499 -4.66 4.13 -21.19
CA LEU A 499 -4.10 3.31 -20.12
C LEU A 499 -3.84 4.14 -18.87
N LEU A 500 -3.30 5.35 -19.03
CA LEU A 500 -3.06 6.26 -17.90
C LEU A 500 -4.38 6.69 -17.25
N ALA A 501 -5.39 7.06 -18.06
CA ALA A 501 -6.73 7.38 -17.58
C ALA A 501 -7.36 6.19 -16.84
N PHE A 502 -7.27 5.00 -17.41
CA PHE A 502 -7.80 3.77 -16.81
C PHE A 502 -7.12 3.41 -15.49
N GLY A 503 -5.79 3.57 -15.40
CA GLY A 503 -5.01 3.31 -14.20
C GLY A 503 -5.08 4.41 -13.15
N SER A 504 -5.69 5.54 -13.48
CA SER A 504 -5.88 6.67 -12.57
C SER A 504 -7.20 6.56 -11.83
N LYS A 505 -7.29 7.20 -10.66
CA LYS A 505 -8.48 7.17 -9.82
C LYS A 505 -9.19 8.52 -9.92
N ARG A 506 -10.51 8.51 -10.16
CA ARG A 506 -11.32 9.71 -10.01
C ARG A 506 -11.60 9.95 -8.54
N VAL A 507 -11.33 11.15 -8.06
CA VAL A 507 -11.49 11.57 -6.67
C VAL A 507 -12.24 12.89 -6.62
N VAL A 508 -13.02 13.05 -5.56
CA VAL A 508 -13.81 14.26 -5.30
C VAL A 508 -13.33 14.87 -3.99
N PHE A 509 -13.11 16.17 -4.01
CA PHE A 509 -12.75 16.96 -2.83
C PHE A 509 -13.84 18.00 -2.56
N ALA A 510 -14.21 18.13 -1.30
CA ALA A 510 -15.13 19.17 -0.85
C ALA A 510 -14.44 20.55 -0.84
N GLU A 511 -15.23 21.63 -0.74
CA GLU A 511 -14.67 22.97 -0.55
C GLU A 511 -13.77 23.03 0.68
N ARG A 512 -12.60 23.65 0.54
CA ARG A 512 -11.52 23.76 1.56
C ARG A 512 -10.80 22.46 1.90
N GLU A 513 -11.15 21.34 1.29
CA GLU A 513 -10.42 20.08 1.45
C GLU A 513 -9.06 20.16 0.74
N TYR A 514 -8.04 19.51 1.33
CA TYR A 514 -6.70 19.45 0.74
C TYR A 514 -6.58 18.23 -0.19
N LEU A 515 -6.13 18.46 -1.41
CA LEU A 515 -5.73 17.41 -2.34
C LEU A 515 -4.42 16.77 -1.88
N ALA A 516 -3.52 17.58 -1.38
CA ALA A 516 -2.28 17.16 -0.72
C ALA A 516 -1.72 18.35 0.08
N GLN A 517 -0.96 18.05 1.13
CA GLN A 517 -0.35 19.05 1.99
C GLN A 517 1.17 19.14 1.78
N GLN A 518 1.74 20.31 1.96
CA GLN A 518 3.19 20.52 1.92
C GLN A 518 3.89 19.63 2.94
N GLY A 519 5.01 18.99 2.55
CA GLY A 519 5.74 18.05 3.39
C GLY A 519 5.26 16.60 3.31
N GLU A 520 4.06 16.31 2.78
CA GLU A 520 3.61 14.92 2.60
C GLU A 520 4.43 14.19 1.53
N PRO A 521 4.53 12.84 1.60
CA PRO A 521 5.16 12.06 0.55
C PRO A 521 4.52 12.31 -0.82
N GLY A 522 5.33 12.63 -1.82
CA GLY A 522 4.87 12.90 -3.19
C GLY A 522 4.75 11.62 -4.01
N GLU A 523 3.60 10.93 -3.96
CA GLU A 523 3.35 9.70 -4.74
C GLU A 523 2.22 9.83 -5.77
N THR A 524 1.50 10.96 -5.78
CA THR A 524 0.37 11.19 -6.67
C THR A 524 0.40 12.58 -7.28
N ALA A 525 -0.24 12.74 -8.45
CA ALA A 525 -0.57 14.04 -9.03
C ALA A 525 -2.06 14.07 -9.39
N TYR A 526 -2.61 15.26 -9.52
CA TYR A 526 -4.05 15.46 -9.73
C TYR A 526 -4.30 16.31 -10.97
N VAL A 527 -5.03 15.77 -11.94
CA VAL A 527 -5.57 16.53 -13.07
C VAL A 527 -6.95 17.02 -12.69
N ILE A 528 -7.15 18.31 -12.61
CA ILE A 528 -8.43 18.92 -12.27
C ILE A 528 -9.41 18.70 -13.44
N LEU A 529 -10.47 17.95 -13.20
CA LEU A 529 -11.54 17.73 -14.18
C LEU A 529 -12.61 18.83 -14.09
N SER A 530 -12.99 19.19 -12.87
CA SER A 530 -13.91 20.30 -12.58
C SER A 530 -13.56 20.96 -11.25
N GLY A 531 -13.99 22.21 -11.06
CA GLY A 531 -13.69 22.99 -9.86
C GLY A 531 -12.38 23.79 -9.97
N GLU A 532 -11.92 24.33 -8.85
CA GLU A 532 -10.69 25.13 -8.73
C GLU A 532 -9.99 24.85 -7.43
N ILE A 533 -8.66 24.82 -7.47
CA ILE A 533 -7.80 24.69 -6.27
C ILE A 533 -6.86 25.88 -6.15
N GLU A 534 -6.53 26.25 -4.94
CA GLU A 534 -5.42 27.17 -4.67
C GLU A 534 -4.19 26.38 -4.25
N VAL A 535 -3.04 26.79 -4.76
CA VAL A 535 -1.74 26.25 -4.40
C VAL A 535 -1.12 27.14 -3.34
N LEU A 536 -0.87 26.57 -2.17
CA LEU A 536 -0.42 27.26 -0.97
C LEU A 536 0.97 26.77 -0.57
N ARG A 537 1.85 27.69 -0.20
CA ARG A 537 3.16 27.38 0.37
C ARG A 537 3.36 28.11 1.69
N VAL A 538 3.84 27.37 2.67
CA VAL A 538 4.22 27.94 3.97
C VAL A 538 5.74 28.04 4.00
N GLU A 539 6.26 29.26 4.28
CA GLU A 539 7.69 29.50 4.49
C GLU A 539 7.91 29.90 5.96
N GLY A 540 8.63 29.05 6.70
CA GLY A 540 8.84 29.25 8.14
C GLY A 540 7.51 29.20 8.94
N SER A 541 7.34 30.13 9.87
CA SER A 541 6.13 30.27 10.71
C SER A 541 5.10 31.28 10.17
N GLY A 542 5.19 31.61 8.88
CA GLY A 542 4.33 32.62 8.24
C GLY A 542 2.95 32.10 7.83
N GLU A 543 2.06 33.03 7.45
CA GLU A 543 0.77 32.67 6.82
C GLU A 543 1.01 31.97 5.46
N PRO A 544 0.10 31.04 5.07
CA PRO A 544 0.22 30.36 3.77
C PRO A 544 0.19 31.38 2.62
N LEU A 545 1.26 31.43 1.84
CA LEU A 545 1.34 32.24 0.62
C LEU A 545 0.65 31.51 -0.54
N ARG A 546 -0.36 32.13 -1.12
CA ARG A 546 -1.01 31.59 -2.33
C ARG A 546 -0.13 31.81 -3.56
N LEU A 547 0.40 30.72 -4.10
CA LEU A 547 1.28 30.73 -5.28
C LEU A 547 0.51 30.77 -6.58
N ALA A 548 -0.62 30.06 -6.66
CA ALA A 548 -1.42 29.95 -7.89
C ALA A 548 -2.86 29.51 -7.58
N VAL A 549 -3.74 29.67 -8.55
CA VAL A 549 -5.04 29.00 -8.63
C VAL A 549 -5.04 28.13 -9.86
N LEU A 550 -5.40 26.85 -9.72
CA LEU A 550 -5.49 25.88 -10.81
C LEU A 550 -6.95 25.48 -11.01
N GLY A 551 -7.38 25.45 -12.27
CA GLY A 551 -8.73 25.06 -12.67
C GLY A 551 -8.76 23.83 -13.57
N SER A 552 -9.93 23.56 -14.15
CA SER A 552 -10.15 22.41 -15.05
C SER A 552 -9.10 22.33 -16.16
N GLY A 553 -8.59 21.13 -16.42
CA GLY A 553 -7.55 20.85 -17.42
C GLY A 553 -6.14 21.19 -16.96
N GLN A 554 -5.91 21.51 -15.68
CA GLN A 554 -4.57 21.77 -15.14
C GLN A 554 -4.11 20.66 -14.20
N LEU A 555 -2.80 20.51 -14.07
CA LEU A 555 -2.14 19.44 -13.30
C LEU A 555 -1.54 20.03 -12.02
N PHE A 556 -1.83 19.41 -10.88
CA PHE A 556 -1.23 19.71 -9.59
C PHE A 556 -0.37 18.54 -9.10
N GLY A 557 0.82 18.86 -8.60
CA GLY A 557 1.70 17.88 -7.97
C GLY A 557 2.50 17.02 -8.94
N GLU A 558 2.76 17.48 -10.16
CA GLU A 558 3.55 16.77 -11.18
C GLU A 558 4.99 16.46 -10.73
N THR A 559 5.55 17.24 -9.82
CA THR A 559 6.88 17.00 -9.23
C THR A 559 6.92 15.63 -8.52
N ALA A 560 5.80 15.23 -7.95
CA ALA A 560 5.65 13.93 -7.31
C ALA A 560 5.73 12.75 -8.28
N LEU A 561 5.36 12.96 -9.55
CA LEU A 561 5.48 11.92 -10.59
C LEU A 561 6.94 11.76 -11.06
N LEU A 562 7.72 12.84 -11.04
CA LEU A 562 9.05 12.93 -11.62
C LEU A 562 10.17 12.66 -10.62
N ALA A 563 9.97 13.04 -9.35
CA ALA A 563 10.99 12.92 -8.31
C ALA A 563 10.39 12.30 -7.03
N THR A 564 11.25 11.67 -6.22
CA THR A 564 10.86 11.18 -4.90
C THR A 564 11.20 12.24 -3.87
N VAL A 565 10.39 13.31 -3.88
CA VAL A 565 10.54 14.45 -2.95
C VAL A 565 9.22 14.71 -2.23
N PRO A 566 9.24 15.22 -1.01
CA PRO A 566 8.04 15.69 -0.32
C PRO A 566 7.32 16.78 -1.11
N ARG A 567 6.03 16.93 -0.86
CA ARG A 567 5.21 17.98 -1.48
C ARG A 567 5.80 19.37 -1.20
N VAL A 568 6.10 20.11 -2.23
CA VAL A 568 6.68 21.47 -2.12
C VAL A 568 5.63 22.54 -1.81
N ALA A 569 4.34 22.22 -1.98
CA ALA A 569 3.20 23.09 -1.72
C ALA A 569 1.95 22.27 -1.43
N SER A 570 0.97 22.86 -0.74
CA SER A 570 -0.35 22.29 -0.51
C SER A 570 -1.29 22.68 -1.65
N GLY A 571 -2.20 21.78 -2.04
CA GLY A 571 -3.32 22.07 -2.94
C GLY A 571 -4.62 22.00 -2.15
N ARG A 572 -5.38 23.11 -2.10
CA ARG A 572 -6.66 23.19 -1.37
C ARG A 572 -7.80 23.57 -2.32
N ALA A 573 -8.90 22.85 -2.25
CA ALA A 573 -10.08 23.10 -3.05
C ALA A 573 -10.74 24.44 -2.66
N LEU A 574 -10.97 25.33 -3.63
CA LEU A 574 -11.71 26.59 -3.44
C LEU A 574 -13.23 26.38 -3.49
N ARG A 575 -13.65 25.32 -4.13
CA ARG A 575 -15.03 24.83 -4.26
C ARG A 575 -14.95 23.32 -4.49
N LYS A 576 -16.07 22.61 -4.61
CA LYS A 576 -16.04 21.18 -4.94
C LYS A 576 -15.16 20.95 -6.19
N VAL A 577 -14.21 20.04 -6.06
CA VAL A 577 -13.25 19.68 -7.11
C VAL A 577 -13.40 18.20 -7.44
N GLU A 578 -13.51 17.90 -8.73
CA GLU A 578 -13.32 16.58 -9.25
C GLU A 578 -11.95 16.51 -9.92
N ALA A 579 -11.16 15.53 -9.56
CA ALA A 579 -9.82 15.35 -10.10
C ALA A 579 -9.55 13.90 -10.49
N LEU A 580 -8.63 13.72 -11.44
CA LEU A 580 -8.06 12.42 -11.77
C LEU A 580 -6.73 12.28 -11.02
N GLU A 581 -6.69 11.40 -10.05
CA GLU A 581 -5.50 11.07 -9.27
C GLU A 581 -4.63 10.10 -10.05
N ILE A 582 -3.43 10.53 -10.38
CA ILE A 582 -2.42 9.74 -11.10
C ILE A 582 -1.37 9.29 -10.08
N ASN A 583 -1.29 7.99 -9.83
CA ASN A 583 -0.25 7.42 -8.99
C ASN A 583 1.08 7.35 -9.74
N LYS A 584 2.19 7.71 -9.06
CA LYS A 584 3.55 7.70 -9.61
C LYS A 584 3.92 6.35 -10.25
N ALA A 585 3.58 5.26 -9.61
CA ALA A 585 3.90 3.94 -10.12
C ALA A 585 3.12 3.59 -11.41
N VAL A 586 1.88 4.09 -11.56
CA VAL A 586 1.09 3.99 -12.79
C VAL A 586 1.72 4.85 -13.90
N PHE A 587 2.05 6.09 -13.57
CA PHE A 587 2.70 7.01 -14.49
C PHE A 587 4.02 6.46 -15.02
N LEU A 588 4.93 6.04 -14.13
CA LEU A 588 6.24 5.50 -14.51
C LEU A 588 6.10 4.27 -15.39
N SER A 589 5.16 3.37 -15.11
CA SER A 589 4.95 2.17 -15.94
C SER A 589 4.54 2.49 -17.38
N VAL A 590 3.89 3.63 -17.61
CA VAL A 590 3.53 4.09 -18.96
C VAL A 590 4.71 4.83 -19.62
N VAL A 591 5.45 5.65 -18.85
CA VAL A 591 6.58 6.46 -19.35
C VAL A 591 7.78 5.60 -19.72
N GLU A 592 8.13 4.59 -18.92
CA GLU A 592 9.27 3.70 -19.17
C GLU A 592 9.21 2.99 -20.52
N HIS A 593 8.02 2.87 -21.09
CA HIS A 593 7.77 2.14 -22.35
C HIS A 593 7.42 3.07 -23.53
N ASP A 594 7.50 4.40 -23.33
CA ASP A 594 7.29 5.38 -24.40
C ASP A 594 8.43 6.43 -24.40
N PRO A 595 9.46 6.25 -25.24
CA PRO A 595 10.61 7.17 -25.29
C PRO A 595 10.21 8.64 -25.59
N LYS A 596 9.12 8.87 -26.33
CA LYS A 596 8.63 10.24 -26.61
C LYS A 596 8.13 10.90 -25.34
N VAL A 597 7.42 10.15 -24.50
CA VAL A 597 6.94 10.64 -23.21
C VAL A 597 8.10 10.91 -22.27
N ALA A 598 9.08 10.01 -22.20
CA ALA A 598 10.28 10.21 -21.41
C ALA A 598 11.03 11.50 -21.81
N MET A 599 11.13 11.78 -23.10
CA MET A 599 11.72 13.02 -23.63
C MET A 599 10.86 14.27 -23.32
N ALA A 600 9.53 14.18 -23.40
CA ALA A 600 8.63 15.28 -23.04
C ALA A 600 8.73 15.60 -21.55
N VAL A 601 8.76 14.56 -20.70
CA VAL A 601 8.99 14.67 -19.26
C VAL A 601 10.34 15.34 -18.95
N ALA A 602 11.42 14.90 -19.60
CA ALA A 602 12.75 15.49 -19.43
C ALA A 602 12.78 16.97 -19.85
N ARG A 603 12.09 17.32 -20.93
CA ARG A 603 11.97 18.72 -21.39
C ARG A 603 11.23 19.59 -20.37
N VAL A 604 10.07 19.14 -19.89
CA VAL A 604 9.28 19.88 -18.88
C VAL A 604 10.06 20.05 -17.58
N ALA A 605 10.79 19.02 -17.14
CA ALA A 605 11.65 19.09 -15.96
C ALA A 605 12.79 20.11 -16.16
N SER A 606 13.42 20.13 -17.35
CA SER A 606 14.50 21.05 -17.69
C SER A 606 14.02 22.51 -17.77
N GLU A 607 12.85 22.76 -18.36
CA GLU A 607 12.25 24.12 -18.45
C GLU A 607 11.92 24.67 -17.06
N ARG A 608 11.46 23.81 -16.14
CA ARG A 608 11.21 24.21 -14.74
C ARG A 608 12.49 24.51 -13.98
N LEU A 609 13.51 23.69 -14.11
CA LEU A 609 14.83 23.97 -13.53
C LEU A 609 15.36 25.32 -14.03
N ALA A 610 15.25 25.61 -15.33
CA ALA A 610 15.63 26.88 -15.89
C ALA A 610 14.79 28.07 -15.35
N SER A 611 13.50 27.86 -15.11
CA SER A 611 12.63 28.87 -14.50
C SER A 611 12.99 29.15 -13.03
N VAL A 612 13.25 28.10 -12.23
CA VAL A 612 13.71 28.22 -10.84
C VAL A 612 15.05 28.94 -10.79
N TYR A 613 16.00 28.57 -11.67
CA TYR A 613 17.30 29.23 -11.75
C TYR A 613 17.20 30.72 -12.09
N LYS A 614 16.31 31.06 -13.04
CA LYS A 614 16.04 32.48 -13.38
C LYS A 614 15.42 33.27 -12.22
N SER A 615 14.55 32.64 -11.42
CA SER A 615 13.96 33.29 -10.23
C SER A 615 14.99 33.49 -9.12
N MET A 616 15.90 32.52 -8.92
CA MET A 616 16.99 32.64 -7.95
C MET A 616 18.01 33.71 -8.33
N VAL A 617 18.35 33.84 -9.63
CA VAL A 617 19.26 34.89 -10.15
C VAL A 617 18.61 36.28 -10.11
N LYS A 618 17.27 36.39 -10.12
CA LYS A 618 16.57 37.68 -9.94
C LYS A 618 16.42 38.09 -8.47
N ALA A 619 16.55 37.16 -7.54
CA ALA A 619 16.42 37.40 -6.09
C ALA A 619 17.80 37.59 -5.40
N ALA A 620 18.89 37.33 -6.11
CA ALA A 620 20.27 37.65 -5.73
C ALA A 620 20.73 38.96 -6.40
#